data_2628fec62bee92822d768f4d2ebfc228
#
_entry.id   2628fec62bee92822d768f4d2ebfc228
#
_cell.length_a   1.000
_cell.length_b   1.000
_cell.length_c   1.000
_cell.angle_alpha   90.00
_cell.angle_beta   90.00
_cell.angle_gamma   90.00
#
_symmetry.space_group_name_H-M   'P 1'
#
loop_
_entity.id
_entity.type
_entity.pdbx_description
1 polymer ?
#
loop_
_entity_poly.entity_id
_entity_poly.type
_entity_poly.pdbx_seq_one_letter_code
_entity_poly.pdbx_strand_id
1 'polypeptide(L)'
;MRTYSKVVINKKALRMAQTGHPWVYGEEVVRIDGPWQTGDLVDVYSEKNKYVGTGFINDVSKIRVRLVSRNANDTFDDAFWRRRVDYALAYRRTVMGEDDFSCCRLIFGDADEMPGLTVDLFSDVLVTQTLCYGMDRIKERIFKPLVEGLSTYGIHIRGIYERNDVKVRELDGLTQYKGWYEAPWLPERPGKPMTTICENHILYDVDIENGQKTGFFLDQKYNRLAVSRLAVGKHVLDCFTHTGAFALNAARGGAISVTAVDISEEAVERTISNIEKNDFSPTVKAVQANVFDLLTQLAEEKNRDYDFIILDPPAFTKSGHTLKNAYRGYKEINLKAMKILPRGGYLATCSCSHFMTDELFRRMLKEAADDAGVSLRQIEGRQQSPDHPILWNVRETDYLKFYLFQVV
;
A
#
# COMPACT_ATOMS: atom_id res chain seq x y z
N MET A 1 24.97 26.14 -17.45
CA MET A 1 24.70 25.09 -18.47
C MET A 1 24.59 23.77 -17.73
N ARG A 2 23.54 22.97 -17.93
CA ARG A 2 23.41 21.65 -17.28
C ARG A 2 24.54 20.72 -17.74
N THR A 3 25.12 19.97 -16.81
CA THR A 3 26.26 19.08 -17.04
C THR A 3 25.89 17.60 -17.10
N TYR A 4 24.59 17.28 -17.01
CA TYR A 4 24.12 15.89 -17.03
C TYR A 4 24.26 15.27 -18.41
N SER A 5 24.58 13.98 -18.45
CA SER A 5 24.55 13.18 -19.67
C SER A 5 23.16 13.15 -20.26
N LYS A 6 23.10 13.05 -21.59
CA LYS A 6 21.84 13.17 -22.32
C LYS A 6 21.36 11.82 -22.81
N VAL A 7 20.13 11.46 -22.44
CA VAL A 7 19.43 10.27 -22.92
C VAL A 7 18.42 10.70 -23.97
N VAL A 8 18.53 10.17 -25.19
CA VAL A 8 17.58 10.43 -26.27
C VAL A 8 16.60 9.29 -26.37
N ILE A 9 15.30 9.60 -26.31
CA ILE A 9 14.20 8.63 -26.32
C ILE A 9 13.39 8.66 -27.61
N ASN A 10 12.83 7.50 -27.96
CA ASN A 10 11.99 7.34 -29.13
C ASN A 10 10.59 7.99 -28.97
N LYS A 11 9.80 7.98 -30.04
CA LYS A 11 8.45 8.59 -30.06
C LYS A 11 7.47 7.92 -29.08
N LYS A 12 7.63 6.60 -28.81
CA LYS A 12 6.75 5.86 -27.90
C LYS A 12 6.96 6.37 -26.46
N ALA A 13 8.20 6.40 -25.98
CA ALA A 13 8.54 6.94 -24.67
C ALA A 13 8.17 8.42 -24.53
N LEU A 14 8.39 9.21 -25.59
CA LEU A 14 7.99 10.62 -25.58
C LEU A 14 6.49 10.80 -25.35
N ARG A 15 5.63 10.00 -25.99
CA ARG A 15 4.18 10.03 -25.73
C ARG A 15 3.84 9.69 -24.31
N MET A 16 4.43 8.61 -23.76
CA MET A 16 4.23 8.21 -22.36
C MET A 16 4.68 9.31 -21.39
N ALA A 17 5.85 9.89 -21.60
CA ALA A 17 6.32 10.99 -20.76
C ALA A 17 5.43 12.24 -20.89
N GLN A 18 4.89 12.54 -22.07
CA GLN A 18 3.95 13.66 -22.27
C GLN A 18 2.61 13.46 -21.56
N THR A 19 2.15 12.22 -21.37
CA THR A 19 0.99 11.91 -20.53
C THR A 19 1.33 11.93 -19.03
N GLY A 20 2.60 12.18 -18.67
CA GLY A 20 3.03 12.29 -17.28
C GLY A 20 3.63 11.02 -16.69
N HIS A 21 3.73 9.92 -17.44
CA HIS A 21 4.34 8.69 -16.94
C HIS A 21 5.87 8.89 -16.70
N PRO A 22 6.41 8.51 -15.52
CA PRO A 22 7.79 8.85 -15.15
C PRO A 22 8.84 7.86 -15.63
N TRP A 23 8.48 6.75 -16.26
CA TRP A 23 9.41 5.69 -16.61
C TRP A 23 9.79 5.71 -18.10
N VAL A 24 11.08 5.53 -18.35
CA VAL A 24 11.64 5.27 -19.70
C VAL A 24 12.26 3.87 -19.66
N TYR A 25 11.79 2.98 -20.52
CA TYR A 25 12.30 1.62 -20.61
C TYR A 25 13.57 1.53 -21.47
N GLY A 26 14.40 0.51 -21.25
CA GLY A 26 15.68 0.34 -21.97
C GLY A 26 15.52 0.30 -23.49
N GLU A 27 14.50 -0.39 -23.99
CA GLU A 27 14.15 -0.48 -25.43
C GLU A 27 13.66 0.83 -26.07
N GLU A 28 13.34 1.81 -25.24
CA GLU A 28 12.86 3.13 -25.65
C GLU A 28 13.97 4.16 -25.78
N VAL A 29 15.18 3.82 -25.31
CA VAL A 29 16.37 4.66 -25.42
C VAL A 29 17.00 4.48 -26.81
N VAL A 30 17.18 5.58 -27.54
CA VAL A 30 17.80 5.60 -28.86
C VAL A 30 19.33 5.69 -28.75
N ARG A 31 19.82 6.59 -27.88
CA ARG A 31 21.25 6.76 -27.59
C ARG A 31 21.45 7.51 -26.27
N ILE A 32 22.64 7.41 -25.74
CA ILE A 32 23.09 8.16 -24.56
C ILE A 32 24.38 8.91 -24.95
N ASP A 33 24.36 10.22 -24.75
CA ASP A 33 25.50 11.11 -25.06
C ASP A 33 26.13 11.56 -23.72
N GLY A 34 27.42 11.31 -23.55
CA GLY A 34 28.22 11.62 -22.35
C GLY A 34 28.42 10.42 -21.39
N PRO A 35 29.33 10.54 -20.42
CA PRO A 35 29.62 9.50 -19.43
C PRO A 35 28.53 9.46 -18.37
N TRP A 36 28.22 8.27 -17.87
CA TRP A 36 27.25 8.06 -16.80
C TRP A 36 27.54 6.75 -16.04
N GLN A 37 27.02 6.66 -14.85
CA GLN A 37 27.01 5.46 -14.01
C GLN A 37 25.59 5.23 -13.48
N THR A 38 25.28 3.98 -13.11
CA THR A 38 24.00 3.65 -12.48
C THR A 38 23.76 4.50 -11.24
N GLY A 39 22.58 5.12 -11.17
CA GLY A 39 22.20 6.05 -10.11
C GLY A 39 22.50 7.51 -10.35
N ASP A 40 23.17 7.85 -11.45
CA ASP A 40 23.40 9.26 -11.82
C ASP A 40 22.11 9.91 -12.33
N LEU A 41 22.03 11.24 -12.20
CA LEU A 41 21.03 12.04 -12.87
C LEU A 41 21.41 12.24 -14.34
N VAL A 42 20.43 12.09 -15.22
CA VAL A 42 20.56 12.32 -16.66
C VAL A 42 19.42 13.18 -17.17
N ASP A 43 19.68 14.00 -18.18
CA ASP A 43 18.64 14.74 -18.90
C ASP A 43 18.08 13.92 -20.05
N VAL A 44 16.75 13.81 -20.10
CA VAL A 44 16.05 13.07 -21.15
C VAL A 44 15.56 14.04 -22.22
N TYR A 45 15.81 13.69 -23.47
CA TYR A 45 15.41 14.46 -24.65
C TYR A 45 14.72 13.59 -25.69
N SER A 46 13.83 14.19 -26.46
CA SER A 46 13.29 13.55 -27.67
C SER A 46 14.34 13.56 -28.81
N GLU A 47 14.10 12.75 -29.86
CA GLU A 47 14.90 12.77 -31.09
C GLU A 47 14.97 14.17 -31.77
N LYS A 48 13.95 15.02 -31.53
CA LYS A 48 13.92 16.42 -32.01
C LYS A 48 14.59 17.40 -31.03
N ASN A 49 15.41 16.91 -30.12
CA ASN A 49 16.13 17.71 -29.13
C ASN A 49 15.25 18.54 -28.17
N LYS A 50 13.99 18.12 -27.94
CA LYS A 50 13.12 18.73 -26.95
C LYS A 50 13.37 18.08 -25.60
N TYR A 51 13.63 18.87 -24.55
CA TYR A 51 13.77 18.39 -23.19
C TYR A 51 12.46 17.76 -22.70
N VAL A 52 12.56 16.63 -22.01
CA VAL A 52 11.44 15.82 -21.50
C VAL A 52 11.44 15.80 -19.98
N GLY A 53 12.62 15.72 -19.36
CA GLY A 53 12.78 15.67 -17.91
C GLY A 53 14.18 15.27 -17.50
N THR A 54 14.43 15.24 -16.21
CA THR A 54 15.67 14.72 -15.60
C THR A 54 15.31 13.60 -14.65
N GLY A 55 16.11 12.55 -14.59
CA GLY A 55 15.85 11.39 -13.75
C GLY A 55 17.08 10.54 -13.49
N PHE A 56 16.92 9.53 -12.64
CA PHE A 56 17.96 8.57 -12.33
C PHE A 56 18.05 7.50 -13.41
N ILE A 57 19.26 7.29 -13.94
CA ILE A 57 19.58 6.24 -14.90
C ILE A 57 20.01 4.96 -14.18
N ASN A 58 19.64 3.81 -14.74
CA ASN A 58 20.02 2.48 -14.25
C ASN A 58 20.37 1.56 -15.42
N ASP A 59 21.49 0.84 -15.32
CA ASP A 59 21.95 -0.07 -16.36
C ASP A 59 21.33 -1.48 -16.25
N VAL A 60 21.02 -1.91 -15.05
CA VAL A 60 20.47 -3.25 -14.73
C VAL A 60 18.97 -3.31 -14.95
N SER A 61 18.26 -2.26 -14.55
CA SER A 61 16.81 -2.20 -14.58
C SER A 61 16.23 -2.14 -15.99
N LYS A 62 15.08 -2.82 -16.22
CA LYS A 62 14.28 -2.60 -17.43
C LYS A 62 13.78 -1.17 -17.55
N ILE A 63 13.54 -0.49 -16.40
CA ILE A 63 13.25 0.94 -16.35
C ILE A 63 14.59 1.67 -16.38
N ARG A 64 15.02 2.07 -17.58
CA ARG A 64 16.31 2.69 -17.82
C ARG A 64 16.44 4.06 -17.17
N VAL A 65 15.39 4.87 -17.17
CA VAL A 65 15.37 6.17 -16.49
C VAL A 65 14.06 6.33 -15.72
N ARG A 66 14.17 6.75 -14.45
CA ARG A 66 13.04 7.17 -13.62
C ARG A 66 13.08 8.69 -13.47
N LEU A 67 12.15 9.38 -14.11
CA LEU A 67 12.08 10.83 -14.10
C LEU A 67 11.71 11.34 -12.69
N VAL A 68 12.43 12.34 -12.20
CA VAL A 68 12.20 13.02 -10.92
C VAL A 68 11.74 14.47 -11.10
N SER A 69 11.99 15.06 -12.27
CA SER A 69 11.48 16.39 -12.63
C SER A 69 11.32 16.55 -14.13
N ARG A 70 10.33 17.37 -14.53
CA ARG A 70 10.13 17.84 -15.90
C ARG A 70 10.46 19.30 -16.09
N ASN A 71 10.87 19.98 -15.04
CA ASN A 71 11.27 21.37 -15.09
C ASN A 71 12.76 21.49 -15.43
N ALA A 72 13.07 22.05 -16.58
CA ALA A 72 14.45 22.27 -17.01
C ALA A 72 15.25 23.21 -16.12
N ASN A 73 14.61 23.98 -15.24
CA ASN A 73 15.26 24.94 -14.35
C ASN A 73 15.59 24.35 -12.97
N ASP A 74 15.12 23.13 -12.67
CA ASP A 74 15.42 22.51 -11.38
C ASP A 74 16.90 22.18 -11.23
N THR A 75 17.45 22.48 -10.08
CA THR A 75 18.75 22.03 -9.58
C THR A 75 18.52 21.00 -8.48
N PHE A 76 19.18 19.85 -8.58
CA PHE A 76 18.92 18.72 -7.65
C PHE A 76 19.86 18.80 -6.43
N ASP A 77 19.84 19.95 -5.78
CA ASP A 77 20.53 20.25 -4.52
C ASP A 77 19.70 19.85 -3.30
N ASP A 78 20.19 20.14 -2.09
CA ASP A 78 19.47 19.81 -0.85
C ASP A 78 18.16 20.59 -0.71
N ALA A 79 18.10 21.81 -1.24
CA ALA A 79 16.87 22.61 -1.24
C ALA A 79 15.77 21.99 -2.12
N PHE A 80 16.14 21.38 -3.25
CA PHE A 80 15.21 20.64 -4.09
C PHE A 80 14.58 19.45 -3.34
N TRP A 81 15.42 18.62 -2.71
CA TRP A 81 14.95 17.44 -2.01
C TRP A 81 14.13 17.79 -0.75
N ARG A 82 14.58 18.81 0.00
CA ARG A 82 13.79 19.32 1.14
C ARG A 82 12.41 19.77 0.69
N ARG A 83 12.29 20.53 -0.39
CA ARG A 83 11.01 20.96 -0.93
C ARG A 83 10.10 19.79 -1.31
N ARG A 84 10.65 18.68 -1.86
CA ARG A 84 9.89 17.45 -2.13
C ARG A 84 9.34 16.82 -0.85
N VAL A 85 10.17 16.75 0.20
CA VAL A 85 9.75 16.27 1.52
C VAL A 85 8.66 17.17 2.10
N ASP A 86 8.84 18.48 2.05
CA ASP A 86 7.85 19.44 2.56
C ASP A 86 6.50 19.31 1.85
N TYR A 87 6.50 19.09 0.53
CA TYR A 87 5.27 18.84 -0.22
C TYR A 87 4.61 17.51 0.19
N ALA A 88 5.36 16.44 0.38
CA ALA A 88 4.83 15.16 0.82
C ALA A 88 4.20 15.25 2.22
N LEU A 89 4.86 15.93 3.17
CA LEU A 89 4.34 16.16 4.52
C LEU A 89 3.09 17.06 4.50
N ALA A 90 3.14 18.18 3.77
CA ALA A 90 2.01 19.09 3.66
C ALA A 90 0.77 18.40 3.06
N TYR A 91 0.97 17.57 2.04
CA TYR A 91 -0.11 16.78 1.46
C TYR A 91 -0.78 15.88 2.51
N ARG A 92 0.01 15.07 3.26
CA ARG A 92 -0.55 14.18 4.29
C ARG A 92 -1.25 14.95 5.40
N ARG A 93 -0.68 16.09 5.82
CA ARG A 93 -1.33 16.97 6.81
C ARG A 93 -2.68 17.50 6.33
N THR A 94 -2.84 17.66 5.02
CA THR A 94 -4.10 18.17 4.43
C THR A 94 -5.14 17.07 4.26
N VAL A 95 -4.72 15.87 3.81
CA VAL A 95 -5.67 14.81 3.41
C VAL A 95 -5.97 13.79 4.51
N MET A 96 -5.11 13.71 5.54
CA MET A 96 -5.30 12.83 6.70
C MET A 96 -5.96 13.59 7.84
N GLY A 97 -6.76 12.91 8.65
CA GLY A 97 -7.23 13.47 9.92
C GLY A 97 -6.06 13.78 10.85
N GLU A 98 -6.25 14.71 11.77
CA GLU A 98 -5.19 15.16 12.68
C GLU A 98 -4.61 14.00 13.50
N ASP A 99 -5.47 13.11 14.01
CA ASP A 99 -5.08 11.90 14.76
C ASP A 99 -4.43 10.83 13.87
N ASP A 100 -4.71 10.86 12.57
CA ASP A 100 -4.24 9.85 11.61
C ASP A 100 -2.82 10.12 11.12
N PHE A 101 -2.30 11.33 11.27
CA PHE A 101 -1.00 11.72 10.73
C PHE A 101 0.17 10.99 11.43
N SER A 102 0.01 10.57 12.69
CA SER A 102 1.01 9.80 13.42
C SER A 102 1.18 8.35 12.94
N CYS A 103 0.30 7.89 12.05
CA CYS A 103 0.29 6.54 11.50
C CYS A 103 -0.17 6.56 10.05
N CYS A 104 0.75 6.90 9.13
CA CYS A 104 0.43 7.03 7.71
C CYS A 104 1.66 6.84 6.81
N ARG A 105 1.43 6.62 5.52
CA ARG A 105 2.49 6.64 4.50
C ARG A 105 2.86 8.08 4.18
N LEU A 106 4.10 8.46 4.45
CA LEU A 106 4.62 9.82 4.21
C LEU A 106 5.14 10.01 2.79
N ILE A 107 5.70 8.95 2.18
CA ILE A 107 6.21 8.98 0.80
C ILE A 107 5.73 7.73 0.08
N PHE A 108 5.14 7.91 -1.09
CA PHE A 108 4.61 6.86 -1.96
C PHE A 108 5.21 6.93 -3.37
N GLY A 109 6.51 6.72 -3.47
CA GLY A 109 7.22 6.53 -4.72
C GLY A 109 6.98 7.59 -5.79
N ASP A 110 6.59 7.13 -6.97
CA ASP A 110 6.33 7.99 -8.12
C ASP A 110 5.19 9.00 -7.90
N ALA A 111 4.26 8.71 -7.00
CA ALA A 111 3.16 9.62 -6.68
C ALA A 111 3.61 10.86 -5.91
N ASP A 112 4.77 10.78 -5.23
CA ASP A 112 5.43 11.92 -4.57
C ASP A 112 6.67 12.40 -5.35
N GLU A 113 6.85 11.93 -6.59
CA GLU A 113 7.99 12.23 -7.45
C GLU A 113 9.35 11.86 -6.80
N MET A 114 9.33 10.82 -5.94
CA MET A 114 10.48 10.18 -5.30
C MET A 114 10.53 8.70 -5.68
N PRO A 115 10.92 8.36 -6.92
CA PRO A 115 10.72 7.05 -7.51
C PRO A 115 11.33 5.91 -6.69
N GLY A 116 10.53 4.89 -6.42
CA GLY A 116 10.94 3.69 -5.71
C GLY A 116 11.22 3.89 -4.22
N LEU A 117 10.92 5.06 -3.63
CA LEU A 117 11.02 5.29 -2.20
C LEU A 117 9.64 5.20 -1.54
N THR A 118 9.53 4.36 -0.54
CA THR A 118 8.37 4.29 0.36
C THR A 118 8.82 4.63 1.77
N VAL A 119 8.08 5.48 2.46
CA VAL A 119 8.31 5.80 3.87
C VAL A 119 6.99 5.78 4.62
N ASP A 120 6.87 4.90 5.59
CA ASP A 120 5.75 4.78 6.49
C ASP A 120 6.12 5.30 7.88
N LEU A 121 5.23 6.08 8.48
CA LEU A 121 5.33 6.53 9.85
C LEU A 121 4.48 5.62 10.74
N PHE A 122 5.12 5.01 11.73
CA PHE A 122 4.48 4.26 12.81
C PHE A 122 4.83 4.92 14.13
N SER A 123 4.01 5.87 14.57
CA SER A 123 4.20 6.66 15.79
C SER A 123 5.56 7.39 15.81
N ASP A 124 6.59 6.76 16.35
CA ASP A 124 7.93 7.30 16.57
C ASP A 124 9.02 6.64 15.70
N VAL A 125 8.61 5.78 14.76
CA VAL A 125 9.53 5.07 13.85
C VAL A 125 9.15 5.33 12.40
N LEU A 126 10.16 5.65 11.59
CA LEU A 126 10.03 5.60 10.14
C LEU A 126 10.45 4.23 9.62
N VAL A 127 9.60 3.62 8.79
CA VAL A 127 9.95 2.38 8.10
C VAL A 127 10.04 2.65 6.60
N THR A 128 11.17 2.28 6.00
CA THR A 128 11.48 2.67 4.62
C THR A 128 11.75 1.47 3.73
N GLN A 129 11.41 1.62 2.44
CA GLN A 129 11.86 0.74 1.37
C GLN A 129 12.40 1.59 0.23
N THR A 130 13.60 1.29 -0.25
CA THR A 130 14.23 2.00 -1.35
C THR A 130 14.48 1.03 -2.51
N LEU A 131 13.71 1.17 -3.59
CA LEU A 131 13.70 0.25 -4.74
C LEU A 131 14.35 0.85 -5.99
N CYS A 132 14.85 2.09 -5.94
CA CYS A 132 15.52 2.78 -7.02
C CYS A 132 16.96 3.06 -6.62
N TYR A 133 17.93 2.63 -7.45
CA TYR A 133 19.35 2.77 -7.17
C TYR A 133 19.76 4.23 -6.93
N GLY A 134 19.31 5.16 -7.77
CA GLY A 134 19.61 6.58 -7.60
C GLY A 134 19.04 7.17 -6.32
N MET A 135 17.82 6.74 -5.92
CA MET A 135 17.21 7.17 -4.67
C MET A 135 17.94 6.57 -3.45
N ASP A 136 18.41 5.32 -3.54
CA ASP A 136 19.20 4.69 -2.46
C ASP A 136 20.50 5.44 -2.18
N ARG A 137 21.18 5.98 -3.23
CA ARG A 137 22.39 6.80 -3.09
C ARG A 137 22.16 8.15 -2.40
N ILE A 138 20.95 8.69 -2.50
CA ILE A 138 20.65 10.03 -1.97
C ILE A 138 19.69 10.01 -0.79
N LYS A 139 19.31 8.83 -0.28
CA LYS A 139 18.27 8.68 0.75
C LYS A 139 18.48 9.53 2.00
N GLU A 140 19.71 9.79 2.41
CA GLU A 140 20.02 10.68 3.54
C GLU A 140 19.50 12.10 3.30
N ARG A 141 19.58 12.60 2.05
CA ARG A 141 19.07 13.92 1.65
C ARG A 141 17.53 14.01 1.76
N ILE A 142 16.85 12.86 1.92
CA ILE A 142 15.41 12.75 2.14
C ILE A 142 15.12 12.48 3.62
N PHE A 143 15.82 11.52 4.23
CA PHE A 143 15.55 11.08 5.60
C PHE A 143 15.76 12.18 6.63
N LYS A 144 16.86 12.92 6.51
CA LYS A 144 17.16 14.02 7.45
C LYS A 144 16.12 15.14 7.40
N PRO A 145 15.76 15.74 6.23
CA PRO A 145 14.67 16.71 6.15
C PRO A 145 13.32 16.16 6.61
N LEU A 146 13.06 14.86 6.41
CA LEU A 146 11.80 14.24 6.83
C LEU A 146 11.68 14.21 8.37
N VAL A 147 12.75 13.79 9.08
CA VAL A 147 12.80 13.79 10.55
C VAL A 147 12.70 15.22 11.10
N GLU A 148 13.43 16.17 10.50
CA GLU A 148 13.35 17.59 10.87
C GLU A 148 11.93 18.15 10.65
N GLY A 149 11.30 17.84 9.51
CA GLY A 149 9.94 18.25 9.20
C GLY A 149 8.91 17.69 10.18
N LEU A 150 8.99 16.40 10.52
CA LEU A 150 8.12 15.75 11.49
C LEU A 150 8.25 16.37 12.89
N SER A 151 9.47 16.75 13.28
CA SER A 151 9.71 17.43 14.56
C SER A 151 8.95 18.75 14.67
N THR A 152 8.74 19.48 13.56
CA THR A 152 7.93 20.73 13.56
C THR A 152 6.46 20.47 13.83
N TYR A 153 5.99 19.23 13.60
CA TYR A 153 4.62 18.78 13.95
C TYR A 153 4.54 18.09 15.31
N GLY A 154 5.62 18.14 16.12
CA GLY A 154 5.68 17.51 17.44
C GLY A 154 5.92 16.00 17.41
N ILE A 155 6.27 15.43 16.27
CA ILE A 155 6.58 14.00 16.14
C ILE A 155 8.09 13.80 16.21
N HIS A 156 8.55 13.13 17.27
CA HIS A 156 9.96 12.85 17.51
C HIS A 156 10.30 11.43 17.10
N ILE A 157 11.13 11.29 16.07
CA ILE A 157 11.52 9.99 15.51
C ILE A 157 12.68 9.42 16.31
N ARG A 158 12.50 8.22 16.88
CA ARG A 158 13.55 7.48 17.59
C ARG A 158 14.45 6.68 16.68
N GLY A 159 14.02 6.40 15.44
CA GLY A 159 14.83 5.67 14.47
C GLY A 159 14.16 5.49 13.12
N ILE A 160 14.98 5.15 12.14
CA ILE A 160 14.55 4.78 10.78
C ILE A 160 14.92 3.31 10.56
N TYR A 161 13.95 2.46 10.25
CA TYR A 161 14.18 1.05 9.95
C TYR A 161 14.02 0.78 8.46
N GLU A 162 15.04 0.24 7.83
CA GLU A 162 15.01 -0.09 6.40
C GLU A 162 14.53 -1.53 6.20
N ARG A 163 13.40 -1.69 5.50
CA ARG A 163 12.82 -2.97 5.07
C ARG A 163 13.16 -3.23 3.60
N ASN A 164 14.45 -3.24 3.31
CA ASN A 164 15.01 -3.47 1.99
C ASN A 164 15.19 -4.98 1.67
N ASP A 165 14.51 -5.87 2.39
CA ASP A 165 14.49 -7.33 2.28
C ASP A 165 13.50 -7.84 1.22
N VAL A 166 13.32 -7.10 0.13
CA VAL A 166 12.38 -7.43 -0.95
C VAL A 166 13.08 -7.72 -2.28
N LYS A 167 12.70 -8.83 -2.93
CA LYS A 167 13.33 -9.29 -4.18
C LYS A 167 13.27 -8.30 -5.35
N VAL A 168 12.25 -7.44 -5.39
CA VAL A 168 12.11 -6.44 -6.45
C VAL A 168 13.28 -5.45 -6.48
N ARG A 169 13.99 -5.30 -5.38
CA ARG A 169 15.18 -4.47 -5.25
C ARG A 169 16.33 -4.95 -6.15
N GLU A 170 16.46 -6.28 -6.32
CA GLU A 170 17.47 -6.90 -7.19
C GLU A 170 17.27 -6.55 -8.67
N LEU A 171 16.05 -6.23 -9.09
CA LEU A 171 15.75 -5.77 -10.45
C LEU A 171 16.41 -4.41 -10.79
N ASP A 172 16.75 -3.64 -9.77
CA ASP A 172 17.45 -2.36 -9.89
C ASP A 172 18.96 -2.48 -9.56
N GLY A 173 19.46 -3.71 -9.34
CA GLY A 173 20.89 -3.99 -9.02
C GLY A 173 21.24 -3.69 -7.56
N LEU A 174 20.25 -3.66 -6.67
CA LEU A 174 20.43 -3.41 -5.24
C LEU A 174 20.37 -4.71 -4.44
N THR A 175 21.20 -4.82 -3.39
CA THR A 175 21.20 -5.96 -2.47
C THR A 175 20.03 -5.88 -1.49
N GLN A 176 19.54 -7.05 -1.05
CA GLN A 176 18.53 -7.12 0.01
C GLN A 176 19.20 -6.98 1.38
N TYR A 177 18.56 -6.23 2.27
CA TYR A 177 18.90 -6.14 3.70
C TYR A 177 17.75 -5.56 4.50
N LYS A 178 17.78 -5.70 5.83
CA LYS A 178 16.92 -4.98 6.77
C LYS A 178 17.71 -4.61 8.02
N GLY A 179 17.33 -3.52 8.66
CA GLY A 179 17.97 -3.04 9.89
C GLY A 179 17.72 -1.56 10.14
N TRP A 180 18.21 -1.13 11.29
CA TRP A 180 18.19 0.30 11.62
C TRP A 180 19.15 1.07 10.72
N TYR A 181 18.67 2.20 10.19
CA TYR A 181 19.50 3.16 9.49
C TYR A 181 20.35 3.94 10.50
N GLU A 182 21.65 3.95 10.31
CA GLU A 182 22.58 4.63 11.19
C GLU A 182 23.01 5.98 10.59
N ALA A 183 22.87 7.05 11.38
CA ALA A 183 23.33 8.38 11.01
C ALA A 183 23.66 9.20 12.27
N PRO A 184 24.67 10.08 12.25
CA PRO A 184 25.07 10.87 13.43
C PRO A 184 24.00 11.81 13.99
N TRP A 185 22.97 12.10 13.21
CA TRP A 185 21.84 12.95 13.56
C TRP A 185 20.60 12.17 14.07
N LEU A 186 20.70 10.83 14.15
CA LEU A 186 19.70 9.96 14.76
C LEU A 186 20.16 9.48 16.17
N PRO A 187 19.23 9.07 17.05
CA PRO A 187 19.57 8.42 18.31
C PRO A 187 20.41 7.15 18.10
N GLU A 188 21.44 6.96 18.91
CA GLU A 188 22.38 5.83 18.79
C GLU A 188 21.74 4.46 19.08
N ARG A 189 20.64 4.41 19.84
CA ARG A 189 19.99 3.16 20.27
C ARG A 189 18.48 3.26 20.15
N PRO A 190 17.95 3.00 18.97
CA PRO A 190 16.50 3.11 18.74
C PRO A 190 15.66 2.00 19.41
N GLY A 191 16.30 0.99 20.04
CA GLY A 191 15.63 -0.11 20.73
C GLY A 191 15.16 -1.23 19.80
N LYS A 192 14.17 -2.00 20.26
CA LYS A 192 13.58 -3.08 19.44
C LYS A 192 12.80 -2.50 18.26
N PRO A 193 12.79 -3.20 17.09
CA PRO A 193 12.03 -2.80 15.91
C PRO A 193 10.53 -3.15 16.05
N MET A 194 9.93 -2.65 17.12
CA MET A 194 8.51 -2.77 17.43
C MET A 194 7.99 -1.43 17.92
N THR A 195 6.75 -1.10 17.57
CA THR A 195 6.07 0.09 18.09
C THR A 195 4.58 -0.17 18.24
N THR A 196 3.88 0.67 18.98
CA THR A 196 2.42 0.66 19.07
C THR A 196 1.88 1.85 18.29
N ILE A 197 0.94 1.60 17.40
CA ILE A 197 0.22 2.63 16.65
C ILE A 197 -1.22 2.75 17.15
N CYS A 198 -1.81 3.91 16.92
CA CYS A 198 -3.25 4.13 17.10
C CYS A 198 -3.88 4.43 15.74
N GLU A 199 -4.83 3.59 15.32
CA GLU A 199 -5.61 3.80 14.11
C GLU A 199 -7.09 3.66 14.42
N ASN A 200 -7.90 4.64 14.04
CA ASN A 200 -9.35 4.66 14.33
C ASN A 200 -9.64 4.46 15.83
N HIS A 201 -8.79 5.00 16.70
CA HIS A 201 -8.81 4.81 18.18
C HIS A 201 -8.64 3.35 18.64
N ILE A 202 -7.97 2.53 17.89
CA ILE A 202 -7.60 1.15 18.22
C ILE A 202 -6.07 1.07 18.24
N LEU A 203 -5.54 0.42 19.26
CA LEU A 203 -4.10 0.22 19.44
C LEU A 203 -3.67 -1.07 18.76
N TYR A 204 -2.59 -1.02 17.98
CA TYR A 204 -1.97 -2.19 17.34
C TYR A 204 -0.48 -2.22 17.64
N ASP A 205 0.02 -3.39 17.99
CA ASP A 205 1.47 -3.62 18.01
C ASP A 205 1.96 -3.97 16.61
N VAL A 206 2.95 -3.21 16.16
CA VAL A 206 3.58 -3.37 14.86
C VAL A 206 4.97 -3.93 15.03
N ASP A 207 5.18 -5.16 14.55
CA ASP A 207 6.49 -5.75 14.38
C ASP A 207 7.08 -5.27 13.07
N ILE A 208 7.99 -4.31 13.17
CA ILE A 208 8.61 -3.68 12.00
C ILE A 208 9.55 -4.65 11.29
N GLU A 209 10.22 -5.53 12.04
CA GLU A 209 11.22 -6.44 11.50
C GLU A 209 10.62 -7.63 10.75
N ASN A 210 9.55 -8.23 11.30
CA ASN A 210 9.00 -9.49 10.77
C ASN A 210 7.59 -9.32 10.19
N GLY A 211 6.94 -8.18 10.44
CA GLY A 211 5.61 -7.88 9.89
C GLY A 211 5.60 -7.83 8.35
N GLN A 212 4.44 -8.09 7.76
CA GLN A 212 4.27 -8.02 6.30
C GLN A 212 4.45 -6.59 5.79
N LYS A 213 4.95 -6.43 4.57
CA LYS A 213 5.31 -5.14 3.96
C LYS A 213 6.27 -4.37 4.89
N THR A 214 5.86 -3.20 5.35
CA THR A 214 6.59 -2.36 6.30
C THR A 214 6.21 -2.62 7.76
N GLY A 215 5.22 -3.50 8.01
CA GLY A 215 4.75 -3.88 9.36
C GLY A 215 3.23 -3.84 9.53
N PHE A 216 2.53 -2.92 8.85
CA PHE A 216 1.08 -2.77 8.91
C PHE A 216 0.50 -2.27 7.57
N PHE A 217 -0.77 -2.58 7.30
CA PHE A 217 -1.45 -2.20 6.05
C PHE A 217 -2.18 -0.85 6.22
N LEU A 218 -1.46 0.25 6.04
CA LEU A 218 -1.99 1.61 6.20
C LEU A 218 -3.02 1.98 5.12
N ASP A 219 -2.92 1.37 3.95
CA ASP A 219 -3.76 1.62 2.78
C ASP A 219 -5.26 1.33 3.01
N GLN A 220 -5.60 0.48 3.97
CA GLN A 220 -6.98 0.08 4.31
C GLN A 220 -7.62 0.91 5.46
N LYS A 221 -6.92 1.89 6.04
CA LYS A 221 -7.37 2.65 7.22
C LYS A 221 -8.83 3.10 7.14
N TYR A 222 -9.18 3.84 6.11
CA TYR A 222 -10.55 4.37 5.97
C TYR A 222 -11.56 3.36 5.45
N ASN A 223 -11.11 2.25 4.86
CA ASN A 223 -11.98 1.12 4.53
C ASN A 223 -12.39 0.37 5.79
N ARG A 224 -11.46 0.21 6.75
CA ARG A 224 -11.78 -0.32 8.09
C ARG A 224 -12.77 0.57 8.84
N LEU A 225 -12.59 1.90 8.77
CA LEU A 225 -13.53 2.85 9.36
C LEU A 225 -14.93 2.79 8.70
N ALA A 226 -15.01 2.56 7.38
CA ALA A 226 -16.27 2.38 6.69
C ALA A 226 -17.00 1.10 7.15
N VAL A 227 -16.28 0.00 7.37
CA VAL A 227 -16.83 -1.24 7.97
C VAL A 227 -17.35 -0.97 9.38
N SER A 228 -16.58 -0.27 10.22
CA SER A 228 -16.98 0.08 11.59
C SER A 228 -18.36 0.74 11.64
N ARG A 229 -18.65 1.66 10.72
CA ARG A 229 -19.94 2.38 10.66
C ARG A 229 -21.15 1.48 10.40
N LEU A 230 -20.96 0.34 9.74
CA LEU A 230 -22.04 -0.61 9.41
C LEU A 230 -22.14 -1.78 10.40
N ALA A 231 -21.20 -1.92 11.31
CA ALA A 231 -21.08 -3.08 12.19
C ALA A 231 -22.02 -3.07 13.39
N VAL A 232 -22.69 -1.94 13.69
CA VAL A 232 -23.60 -1.83 14.86
C VAL A 232 -24.63 -2.94 14.85
N GLY A 233 -24.67 -3.72 15.94
CA GLY A 233 -25.66 -4.78 16.14
C GLY A 233 -25.49 -5.98 15.21
N LYS A 234 -24.30 -6.18 14.60
CA LYS A 234 -24.02 -7.23 13.63
C LYS A 234 -23.21 -8.39 14.20
N HIS A 235 -23.43 -9.58 13.64
CA HIS A 235 -22.55 -10.73 13.78
C HIS A 235 -21.61 -10.77 12.57
N VAL A 236 -20.33 -10.51 12.79
CA VAL A 236 -19.33 -10.25 11.74
C VAL A 236 -18.40 -11.46 11.55
N LEU A 237 -18.14 -11.83 10.30
CA LEU A 237 -17.07 -12.76 9.92
C LEU A 237 -16.01 -11.98 9.13
N ASP A 238 -14.83 -11.84 9.71
CA ASP A 238 -13.66 -11.21 9.08
C ASP A 238 -12.70 -12.26 8.54
N CYS A 239 -12.67 -12.42 7.24
CA CYS A 239 -11.87 -13.40 6.51
C CYS A 239 -10.55 -12.81 6.05
N PHE A 240 -9.45 -13.54 6.25
CA PHE A 240 -8.07 -13.09 5.99
C PHE A 240 -7.70 -11.93 6.92
N THR A 241 -8.00 -12.08 8.20
CA THR A 241 -7.96 -10.99 9.19
C THR A 241 -6.58 -10.42 9.46
N HIS A 242 -5.50 -11.18 9.14
CA HIS A 242 -4.10 -10.80 9.39
C HIS A 242 -3.85 -10.47 10.87
N THR A 243 -3.77 -9.19 11.25
CA THR A 243 -3.60 -8.73 12.63
C THR A 243 -4.90 -8.31 13.32
N GLY A 244 -6.05 -8.70 12.76
CA GLY A 244 -7.37 -8.40 13.32
C GLY A 244 -7.89 -7.01 13.00
N ALA A 245 -7.27 -6.28 12.06
CA ALA A 245 -7.54 -4.85 11.91
C ALA A 245 -8.99 -4.54 11.47
N PHE A 246 -9.59 -5.30 10.55
CA PHE A 246 -11.00 -5.15 10.21
C PHE A 246 -11.91 -5.63 11.35
N ALA A 247 -11.59 -6.76 11.98
CA ALA A 247 -12.36 -7.31 13.09
C ALA A 247 -12.46 -6.34 14.27
N LEU A 248 -11.34 -5.72 14.68
CA LEU A 248 -11.33 -4.77 15.78
C LEU A 248 -12.09 -3.48 15.44
N ASN A 249 -12.01 -3.02 14.19
CA ASN A 249 -12.82 -1.89 13.72
C ASN A 249 -14.33 -2.22 13.73
N ALA A 250 -14.72 -3.44 13.36
CA ALA A 250 -16.11 -3.88 13.48
C ALA A 250 -16.57 -3.94 14.94
N ALA A 251 -15.75 -4.48 15.85
CA ALA A 251 -16.05 -4.51 17.29
C ALA A 251 -16.21 -3.09 17.86
N ARG A 252 -15.27 -2.18 17.56
CA ARG A 252 -15.37 -0.79 17.96
C ARG A 252 -16.61 -0.09 17.40
N GLY A 253 -17.06 -0.49 16.21
CA GLY A 253 -18.28 -0.02 15.59
C GLY A 253 -19.55 -0.54 16.25
N GLY A 254 -19.49 -1.38 17.28
CA GLY A 254 -20.63 -1.92 18.02
C GLY A 254 -21.18 -3.24 17.46
N ALA A 255 -20.33 -4.05 16.81
CA ALA A 255 -20.69 -5.43 16.49
C ALA A 255 -21.05 -6.22 17.77
N ILE A 256 -22.04 -7.11 17.69
CA ILE A 256 -22.43 -8.01 18.79
C ILE A 256 -21.34 -9.09 18.96
N SER A 257 -20.89 -9.64 17.86
CA SER A 257 -19.80 -10.61 17.83
C SER A 257 -19.00 -10.51 16.55
N VAL A 258 -17.70 -10.82 16.62
CA VAL A 258 -16.80 -10.86 15.47
C VAL A 258 -15.99 -12.15 15.52
N THR A 259 -16.00 -12.91 14.43
CA THR A 259 -15.09 -14.04 14.22
C THR A 259 -14.03 -13.61 13.22
N ALA A 260 -12.78 -13.48 13.70
CA ALA A 260 -11.61 -13.11 12.90
C ALA A 260 -10.85 -14.36 12.48
N VAL A 261 -10.68 -14.59 11.19
CA VAL A 261 -10.13 -15.84 10.64
C VAL A 261 -8.90 -15.59 9.80
N ASP A 262 -7.84 -16.32 10.10
CA ASP A 262 -6.64 -16.41 9.25
C ASP A 262 -6.09 -17.83 9.24
N ILE A 263 -5.36 -18.18 8.19
CA ILE A 263 -4.68 -19.50 8.10
C ILE A 263 -3.36 -19.52 8.88
N SER A 264 -2.73 -18.37 9.09
CA SER A 264 -1.46 -18.20 9.77
C SER A 264 -1.66 -18.20 11.28
N GLU A 265 -1.00 -19.15 11.97
CA GLU A 265 -0.97 -19.19 13.43
C GLU A 265 -0.43 -17.88 14.01
N GLU A 266 0.68 -17.36 13.47
CA GLU A 266 1.28 -16.09 13.89
C GLU A 266 0.32 -14.91 13.73
N ALA A 267 -0.46 -14.86 12.63
CA ALA A 267 -1.47 -13.82 12.43
C ALA A 267 -2.59 -13.91 13.48
N VAL A 268 -3.03 -15.12 13.82
CA VAL A 268 -4.03 -15.37 14.86
C VAL A 268 -3.51 -14.96 16.24
N GLU A 269 -2.28 -15.31 16.60
CA GLU A 269 -1.65 -14.88 17.86
C GLU A 269 -1.57 -13.36 17.97
N ARG A 270 -1.16 -12.68 16.90
CA ARG A 270 -1.13 -11.20 16.85
C ARG A 270 -2.53 -10.60 16.96
N THR A 271 -3.52 -11.24 16.33
CA THR A 271 -4.93 -10.82 16.47
C THR A 271 -5.39 -10.94 17.93
N ILE A 272 -5.09 -12.03 18.61
CA ILE A 272 -5.42 -12.22 20.04
C ILE A 272 -4.77 -11.13 20.90
N SER A 273 -3.48 -10.87 20.70
CA SER A 273 -2.76 -9.81 21.42
C SER A 273 -3.41 -8.43 21.21
N ASN A 274 -3.81 -8.10 19.98
CA ASN A 274 -4.49 -6.84 19.69
C ASN A 274 -5.92 -6.78 20.28
N ILE A 275 -6.64 -7.92 20.33
CA ILE A 275 -7.94 -8.04 20.99
C ILE A 275 -7.81 -7.71 22.49
N GLU A 276 -6.85 -8.33 23.16
CA GLU A 276 -6.59 -8.13 24.60
C GLU A 276 -6.18 -6.69 24.90
N LYS A 277 -5.28 -6.13 24.09
CA LYS A 277 -4.80 -4.74 24.22
C LYS A 277 -5.91 -3.70 24.17
N ASN A 278 -7.01 -3.99 23.46
CA ASN A 278 -8.14 -3.08 23.27
C ASN A 278 -9.41 -3.49 24.05
N ASP A 279 -9.33 -4.46 24.94
CA ASP A 279 -10.46 -4.97 25.73
C ASP A 279 -11.62 -5.50 24.90
N PHE A 280 -11.34 -6.06 23.71
CA PHE A 280 -12.37 -6.62 22.81
C PHE A 280 -12.62 -8.13 22.99
N SER A 281 -12.00 -8.78 23.98
CA SER A 281 -12.15 -10.23 24.24
C SER A 281 -13.61 -10.71 24.38
N PRO A 282 -14.54 -9.91 24.92
CA PRO A 282 -15.96 -10.32 24.96
C PRO A 282 -16.66 -10.33 23.60
N THR A 283 -16.14 -9.58 22.63
CA THR A 283 -16.77 -9.35 21.32
C THR A 283 -16.07 -10.08 20.19
N VAL A 284 -14.73 -10.17 20.23
CA VAL A 284 -13.94 -10.70 19.12
C VAL A 284 -13.29 -12.03 19.46
N LYS A 285 -13.46 -13.01 18.58
CA LYS A 285 -12.84 -14.33 18.64
C LYS A 285 -11.91 -14.51 17.43
N ALA A 286 -10.65 -14.84 17.66
CA ALA A 286 -9.71 -15.22 16.60
C ALA A 286 -9.72 -16.74 16.39
N VAL A 287 -9.68 -17.19 15.14
CA VAL A 287 -9.75 -18.59 14.74
C VAL A 287 -8.74 -18.86 13.64
N GLN A 288 -7.92 -19.90 13.82
CA GLN A 288 -7.05 -20.41 12.76
C GLN A 288 -7.84 -21.34 11.85
N ALA A 289 -8.06 -20.94 10.60
CA ALA A 289 -8.72 -21.78 9.60
C ALA A 289 -8.37 -21.35 8.17
N ASN A 290 -8.49 -22.28 7.23
CA ASN A 290 -8.47 -21.95 5.80
C ASN A 290 -9.83 -21.33 5.41
N VAL A 291 -9.82 -20.07 4.97
CA VAL A 291 -11.04 -19.34 4.62
C VAL A 291 -11.85 -20.02 3.49
N PHE A 292 -11.18 -20.62 2.50
CA PHE A 292 -11.88 -21.31 1.42
C PHE A 292 -12.67 -22.52 1.91
N ASP A 293 -12.09 -23.29 2.83
CA ASP A 293 -12.75 -24.46 3.43
C ASP A 293 -13.86 -24.02 4.37
N LEU A 294 -13.61 -23.03 5.22
CA LEU A 294 -14.59 -22.46 6.15
C LEU A 294 -15.83 -21.93 5.41
N LEU A 295 -15.63 -21.10 4.38
CA LEU A 295 -16.75 -20.56 3.61
C LEU A 295 -17.51 -21.65 2.86
N THR A 296 -16.83 -22.74 2.44
CA THR A 296 -17.47 -23.90 1.84
C THR A 296 -18.39 -24.58 2.84
N GLN A 297 -17.86 -24.92 4.00
CA GLN A 297 -18.59 -25.58 5.08
C GLN A 297 -19.83 -24.76 5.48
N LEU A 298 -19.63 -23.45 5.78
CA LEU A 298 -20.72 -22.57 6.19
C LEU A 298 -21.84 -22.45 5.12
N ALA A 299 -21.46 -22.44 3.83
CA ALA A 299 -22.41 -22.39 2.73
C ALA A 299 -23.20 -23.71 2.58
N GLU A 300 -22.55 -24.87 2.74
CA GLU A 300 -23.18 -26.20 2.68
C GLU A 300 -24.10 -26.44 3.87
N GLU A 301 -23.71 -26.02 5.06
CA GLU A 301 -24.51 -26.06 6.30
C GLU A 301 -25.67 -25.07 6.28
N LYS A 302 -25.74 -24.19 5.27
CA LYS A 302 -26.70 -23.09 5.18
C LYS A 302 -26.68 -22.21 6.45
N ASN A 303 -25.46 -22.01 6.99
CA ASN A 303 -25.26 -21.17 8.16
C ASN A 303 -25.81 -19.76 7.93
N ARG A 304 -26.44 -19.17 8.95
CA ARG A 304 -27.02 -17.82 8.92
C ARG A 304 -26.64 -17.01 10.17
N ASP A 305 -25.57 -17.42 10.86
CA ASP A 305 -25.11 -16.78 12.08
C ASP A 305 -24.43 -15.43 11.82
N TYR A 306 -24.00 -15.20 10.57
CA TYR A 306 -23.33 -13.98 10.18
C TYR A 306 -24.22 -13.12 9.29
N ASP A 307 -24.32 -11.85 9.62
CA ASP A 307 -25.05 -10.84 8.84
C ASP A 307 -24.14 -9.76 8.25
N PHE A 308 -22.83 -9.85 8.50
CA PHE A 308 -21.82 -9.07 7.85
C PHE A 308 -20.55 -9.90 7.61
N ILE A 309 -20.12 -10.03 6.35
CA ILE A 309 -18.87 -10.74 5.98
C ILE A 309 -17.90 -9.77 5.36
N ILE A 310 -16.62 -9.85 5.78
CA ILE A 310 -15.50 -9.06 5.27
C ILE A 310 -14.54 -10.01 4.56
N LEU A 311 -14.17 -9.66 3.33
CA LEU A 311 -13.21 -10.41 2.50
C LEU A 311 -12.06 -9.49 2.09
N ASP A 312 -10.91 -9.59 2.77
CA ASP A 312 -9.67 -8.88 2.40
C ASP A 312 -8.53 -9.86 2.08
N PRO A 313 -8.67 -10.66 1.01
CA PRO A 313 -7.71 -11.68 0.68
C PRO A 313 -6.36 -11.09 0.23
N PRO A 314 -5.26 -11.86 0.36
CA PRO A 314 -4.00 -11.50 -0.25
C PRO A 314 -4.15 -11.41 -1.78
N ALA A 315 -3.21 -10.74 -2.44
CA ALA A 315 -3.21 -10.66 -3.90
C ALA A 315 -3.08 -12.07 -4.51
N PHE A 316 -4.16 -12.60 -5.09
CA PHE A 316 -4.18 -13.92 -5.72
C PHE A 316 -3.38 -13.98 -7.02
N THR A 317 -2.97 -12.82 -7.58
CA THR A 317 -2.10 -12.77 -8.75
C THR A 317 -1.07 -11.66 -8.64
N LYS A 318 0.15 -11.98 -9.08
CA LYS A 318 1.27 -11.05 -9.24
C LYS A 318 1.69 -10.91 -10.71
N SER A 319 0.95 -11.54 -11.64
CA SER A 319 1.25 -11.50 -13.07
C SER A 319 -0.01 -11.70 -13.92
N GLY A 320 0.01 -11.21 -15.16
CA GLY A 320 -1.09 -11.45 -16.10
C GLY A 320 -1.36 -12.93 -16.41
N HIS A 321 -0.32 -13.77 -16.32
CA HIS A 321 -0.45 -15.21 -16.60
C HIS A 321 -1.31 -15.96 -15.58
N THR A 322 -1.35 -15.51 -14.32
CA THR A 322 -2.14 -16.13 -13.25
C THR A 322 -3.50 -15.49 -13.03
N LEU A 323 -3.84 -14.46 -13.82
CA LEU A 323 -5.07 -13.68 -13.66
C LEU A 323 -6.35 -14.53 -13.71
N LYS A 324 -6.42 -15.53 -14.63
CA LYS A 324 -7.60 -16.39 -14.76
C LYS A 324 -7.86 -17.21 -13.46
N ASN A 325 -6.80 -17.73 -12.84
CA ASN A 325 -6.93 -18.46 -11.59
C ASN A 325 -7.30 -17.54 -10.42
N ALA A 326 -6.70 -16.35 -10.38
CA ALA A 326 -7.06 -15.34 -9.39
C ALA A 326 -8.53 -14.92 -9.50
N TYR A 327 -9.02 -14.70 -10.73
CA TYR A 327 -10.43 -14.38 -10.98
C TYR A 327 -11.37 -15.45 -10.40
N ARG A 328 -11.04 -16.74 -10.61
CA ARG A 328 -11.82 -17.85 -10.05
C ARG A 328 -11.80 -17.86 -8.53
N GLY A 329 -10.62 -17.66 -7.91
CA GLY A 329 -10.50 -17.60 -6.45
C GLY A 329 -11.30 -16.46 -5.84
N TYR A 330 -11.22 -15.25 -6.41
CA TYR A 330 -12.05 -14.11 -5.98
C TYR A 330 -13.53 -14.41 -6.14
N LYS A 331 -13.94 -14.99 -7.29
CA LYS A 331 -15.34 -15.36 -7.54
C LYS A 331 -15.85 -16.36 -6.52
N GLU A 332 -15.05 -17.38 -6.20
CA GLU A 332 -15.39 -18.45 -5.28
C GLU A 332 -15.70 -17.93 -3.86
N ILE A 333 -14.79 -17.14 -3.27
CA ILE A 333 -14.99 -16.61 -1.91
C ILE A 333 -16.16 -15.64 -1.85
N ASN A 334 -16.35 -14.79 -2.86
CA ASN A 334 -17.46 -13.85 -2.92
C ASN A 334 -18.82 -14.56 -3.10
N LEU A 335 -18.89 -15.55 -3.99
CA LEU A 335 -20.07 -16.38 -4.19
C LEU A 335 -20.50 -17.08 -2.87
N LYS A 336 -19.56 -17.70 -2.17
CA LYS A 336 -19.82 -18.39 -0.91
C LYS A 336 -20.29 -17.42 0.17
N ALA A 337 -19.61 -16.27 0.33
CA ALA A 337 -20.03 -15.24 1.26
C ALA A 337 -21.47 -14.75 0.99
N MET A 338 -21.84 -14.51 -0.27
CA MET A 338 -23.19 -14.12 -0.67
C MET A 338 -24.23 -15.20 -0.38
N LYS A 339 -23.86 -16.49 -0.49
CA LYS A 339 -24.74 -17.62 -0.13
C LYS A 339 -24.95 -17.76 1.38
N ILE A 340 -23.98 -17.39 2.19
CA ILE A 340 -24.05 -17.42 3.67
C ILE A 340 -24.91 -16.25 4.18
N LEU A 341 -24.72 -15.06 3.62
CA LEU A 341 -25.40 -13.85 4.07
C LEU A 341 -26.92 -13.94 3.90
N PRO A 342 -27.71 -13.52 4.91
CA PRO A 342 -29.15 -13.36 4.76
C PRO A 342 -29.44 -12.15 3.84
N ARG A 343 -30.66 -12.08 3.32
CA ARG A 343 -31.17 -10.84 2.71
C ARG A 343 -31.14 -9.71 3.73
N GLY A 344 -30.60 -8.57 3.32
CA GLY A 344 -30.35 -7.43 4.22
C GLY A 344 -28.97 -7.48 4.90
N GLY A 345 -28.23 -8.59 4.77
CA GLY A 345 -26.86 -8.71 5.24
C GLY A 345 -25.87 -7.87 4.44
N TYR A 346 -24.66 -7.72 4.94
CA TYR A 346 -23.66 -6.84 4.38
C TYR A 346 -22.42 -7.61 3.92
N LEU A 347 -21.80 -7.16 2.84
CA LEU A 347 -20.54 -7.69 2.30
C LEU A 347 -19.56 -6.55 2.10
N ALA A 348 -18.40 -6.64 2.76
CA ALA A 348 -17.21 -5.87 2.42
C ALA A 348 -16.27 -6.77 1.63
N THR A 349 -15.79 -6.34 0.48
CA THR A 349 -14.89 -7.16 -0.34
C THR A 349 -13.80 -6.34 -0.99
N CYS A 350 -12.58 -6.86 -0.99
CA CYS A 350 -11.38 -6.17 -1.43
C CYS A 350 -10.61 -6.94 -2.50
N SER A 351 -9.81 -6.22 -3.26
CA SER A 351 -8.71 -6.77 -4.05
C SER A 351 -7.55 -5.78 -4.09
N CYS A 352 -6.39 -6.18 -3.59
CA CYS A 352 -5.15 -5.40 -3.68
C CYS A 352 -4.29 -5.78 -4.90
N SER A 353 -4.78 -6.62 -5.80
CA SER A 353 -4.06 -7.04 -7.00
C SER A 353 -4.15 -5.99 -8.10
N HIS A 354 -2.99 -5.49 -8.54
CA HIS A 354 -2.90 -4.56 -9.68
C HIS A 354 -3.45 -5.16 -10.98
N PHE A 355 -3.26 -6.46 -11.22
CA PHE A 355 -3.76 -7.14 -12.43
C PHE A 355 -5.28 -7.38 -12.40
N MET A 356 -5.91 -7.39 -11.24
CA MET A 356 -7.36 -7.40 -11.09
C MET A 356 -7.87 -5.94 -11.15
N THR A 357 -8.08 -5.44 -12.37
CA THR A 357 -8.60 -4.07 -12.56
C THR A 357 -9.98 -3.91 -11.92
N ASP A 358 -10.38 -2.67 -11.66
CA ASP A 358 -11.70 -2.37 -11.10
C ASP A 358 -12.83 -2.93 -11.97
N GLU A 359 -12.74 -2.78 -13.29
CA GLU A 359 -13.73 -3.33 -14.23
C GLU A 359 -13.84 -4.86 -14.13
N LEU A 360 -12.69 -5.56 -14.05
CA LEU A 360 -12.66 -7.01 -13.90
C LEU A 360 -13.23 -7.45 -12.54
N PHE A 361 -12.92 -6.72 -11.48
CA PHE A 361 -13.39 -7.04 -10.13
C PHE A 361 -14.91 -6.86 -10.04
N ARG A 362 -15.45 -5.75 -10.57
CA ARG A 362 -16.90 -5.51 -10.63
C ARG A 362 -17.63 -6.55 -11.47
N ARG A 363 -17.06 -6.95 -12.63
CA ARG A 363 -17.63 -8.03 -13.44
C ARG A 363 -17.67 -9.35 -12.69
N MET A 364 -16.59 -9.70 -11.99
CA MET A 364 -16.50 -10.91 -11.16
C MET A 364 -17.54 -10.90 -10.05
N LEU A 365 -17.74 -9.77 -9.35
CA LEU A 365 -18.75 -9.62 -8.29
C LEU A 365 -20.16 -9.79 -8.82
N LYS A 366 -20.45 -9.23 -10.01
CA LYS A 366 -21.75 -9.42 -10.67
C LYS A 366 -21.99 -10.89 -10.99
N GLU A 367 -21.02 -11.57 -11.61
CA GLU A 367 -21.15 -13.00 -11.92
C GLU A 367 -21.32 -13.86 -10.64
N ALA A 368 -20.62 -13.50 -9.54
CA ALA A 368 -20.79 -14.20 -8.26
C ALA A 368 -22.20 -13.99 -7.67
N ALA A 369 -22.76 -12.79 -7.78
CA ALA A 369 -24.11 -12.49 -7.32
C ALA A 369 -25.17 -13.22 -8.14
N ASP A 370 -25.01 -13.24 -9.48
CA ASP A 370 -25.91 -13.99 -10.38
C ASP A 370 -25.90 -15.49 -10.02
N ASP A 371 -24.72 -16.10 -9.78
CA ASP A 371 -24.58 -17.51 -9.38
C ASP A 371 -25.09 -17.77 -7.94
N ALA A 372 -25.10 -16.77 -7.07
CA ALA A 372 -25.66 -16.87 -5.72
C ALA A 372 -27.19 -16.68 -5.72
N GLY A 373 -27.79 -16.20 -6.79
CA GLY A 373 -29.19 -15.87 -6.88
C GLY A 373 -29.60 -14.64 -6.05
N VAL A 374 -28.69 -13.66 -5.91
CA VAL A 374 -28.90 -12.44 -5.14
C VAL A 374 -28.59 -11.20 -5.97
N SER A 375 -29.03 -10.05 -5.49
CA SER A 375 -28.59 -8.75 -6.02
C SER A 375 -27.73 -8.02 -5.00
N LEU A 376 -26.83 -7.17 -5.47
CA LEU A 376 -25.97 -6.36 -4.64
C LEU A 376 -26.39 -4.89 -4.72
N ARG A 377 -26.76 -4.31 -3.59
CA ARG A 377 -26.97 -2.87 -3.46
C ARG A 377 -25.67 -2.24 -2.99
N GLN A 378 -24.95 -1.53 -3.87
CA GLN A 378 -23.72 -0.86 -3.51
C GLN A 378 -23.99 0.28 -2.52
N ILE A 379 -23.28 0.29 -1.41
CA ILE A 379 -23.27 1.36 -0.40
C ILE A 379 -22.10 2.29 -0.69
N GLU A 380 -20.89 1.73 -0.79
CA GLU A 380 -19.67 2.47 -1.09
C GLU A 380 -18.79 1.70 -2.08
N GLY A 381 -18.04 2.45 -2.92
CA GLY A 381 -16.89 1.98 -3.67
C GLY A 381 -15.72 2.87 -3.29
N ARG A 382 -14.61 2.28 -2.87
CA ARG A 382 -13.45 2.99 -2.33
C ARG A 382 -12.15 2.40 -2.89
N GLN A 383 -11.08 3.15 -2.71
CA GLN A 383 -9.71 2.77 -3.07
C GLN A 383 -8.83 2.79 -1.82
N GLN A 384 -7.53 2.85 -1.99
CA GLN A 384 -6.57 3.01 -0.90
C GLN A 384 -6.76 4.35 -0.17
N SER A 385 -6.30 4.39 1.08
CA SER A 385 -6.28 5.59 1.90
C SER A 385 -5.52 6.74 1.21
N PRO A 386 -5.93 8.02 1.40
CA PRO A 386 -5.32 9.18 0.72
C PRO A 386 -3.82 9.37 0.94
N ASP A 387 -3.24 8.80 2.00
CA ASP A 387 -1.79 8.78 2.21
C ASP A 387 -1.03 7.92 1.20
N HIS A 388 -1.76 7.11 0.42
CA HIS A 388 -1.29 6.36 -0.74
C HIS A 388 -1.86 7.01 -2.03
N PRO A 389 -1.39 8.21 -2.42
CA PRO A 389 -2.02 8.97 -3.49
C PRO A 389 -2.02 8.25 -4.83
N ILE A 390 -3.13 8.38 -5.54
CA ILE A 390 -3.26 7.87 -6.91
C ILE A 390 -2.88 8.99 -7.88
N LEU A 391 -1.81 8.76 -8.62
CA LEU A 391 -1.41 9.66 -9.69
C LEU A 391 -2.08 9.21 -11.00
N TRP A 392 -3.04 9.96 -11.49
CA TRP A 392 -3.96 9.56 -12.58
C TRP A 392 -3.29 9.10 -13.87
N ASN A 393 -2.09 9.59 -14.12
CA ASN A 393 -1.27 9.23 -15.28
C ASN A 393 -0.27 8.08 -15.00
N VAL A 394 -0.26 7.53 -13.77
CA VAL A 394 0.59 6.40 -13.34
C VAL A 394 -0.29 5.32 -12.74
N ARG A 395 -0.77 4.40 -13.58
CA ARG A 395 -1.72 3.34 -13.18
C ARG A 395 -1.19 2.42 -12.08
N GLU A 396 0.11 2.32 -11.97
CA GLU A 396 0.80 1.54 -10.95
C GLU A 396 0.53 2.04 -9.53
N THR A 397 0.09 3.29 -9.38
CA THR A 397 -0.30 3.87 -8.09
C THR A 397 -1.73 3.52 -7.69
N ASP A 398 -2.58 3.02 -8.60
CA ASP A 398 -3.96 2.59 -8.35
C ASP A 398 -4.04 1.07 -8.28
N TYR A 399 -4.15 0.50 -7.08
CA TYR A 399 -4.09 -0.95 -6.90
C TYR A 399 -5.16 -1.55 -5.98
N LEU A 400 -5.78 -0.76 -5.11
CA LEU A 400 -6.76 -1.27 -4.14
C LEU A 400 -8.18 -0.99 -4.60
N LYS A 401 -9.00 -2.01 -4.63
CA LYS A 401 -10.47 -1.95 -4.82
C LYS A 401 -11.14 -2.43 -3.55
N PHE A 402 -12.07 -1.65 -3.06
CA PHE A 402 -12.89 -1.98 -1.89
C PHE A 402 -14.35 -1.63 -2.18
N TYR A 403 -15.24 -2.57 -1.91
CA TYR A 403 -16.67 -2.37 -2.07
C TYR A 403 -17.44 -2.80 -0.83
N LEU A 404 -18.42 -2.00 -0.45
CA LEU A 404 -19.44 -2.31 0.53
C LEU A 404 -20.78 -2.49 -0.15
N PHE A 405 -21.43 -3.62 0.12
CA PHE A 405 -22.74 -3.97 -0.41
C PHE A 405 -23.70 -4.37 0.69
N GLN A 406 -24.99 -4.16 0.43
CA GLN A 406 -26.08 -4.91 1.04
C GLN A 406 -26.54 -6.00 0.07
N VAL A 407 -26.71 -7.22 0.57
CA VAL A 407 -27.27 -8.35 -0.19
C VAL A 407 -28.79 -8.24 -0.17
N VAL A 408 -29.44 -8.26 -1.35
CA VAL A 408 -30.90 -8.08 -1.50
C VAL A 408 -31.52 -9.16 -2.36
#